data_4ec9055d51fefa0b80b9ae1fe6bd0899
#
_entry.id   4ec9055d51fefa0b80b9ae1fe6bd0899
#
_cell.length_a   1.000
_cell.length_b   1.000
_cell.length_c   1.000
_cell.angle_alpha   90.00
_cell.angle_beta   90.00
_cell.angle_gamma   90.00
#
_symmetry.space_group_name_H-M   'P 1'
#
loop_
_entity.id
_entity.type
_entity.pdbx_description
1 polymer ?
#
loop_
_entity_poly.entity_id
_entity_poly.type
_entity_poly.pdbx_seq_one_letter_code
_entity_poly.pdbx_strand_id
1 'polypeptide(L)'
;FSGSNGMHTGTVTLPNFVGKNIVQVEQDYKDKLKFDITEEYNDQYDEGIITFQGQAAGKSVKEGFTVTLTVSKGKKMATIPDMVKKDGTVAESELKAAGFMVVKRDIWSEDIASGLVVKTQPAAGEQYAVGATVALFVSKGPVETRVKVPSVVGLTEEKAVAMLKENKLKAEVKEIEHEGDKGKVIEQDTDEGTYV
;
A
#
# COMPACT_ATOMS: atom_id res chain seq x y z
N PHE A 1 5.59 2.40 -70.56
CA PHE A 1 4.38 2.12 -69.77
C PHE A 1 4.39 3.05 -68.56
N SER A 2 3.50 4.05 -68.66
CA SER A 2 3.29 5.10 -67.67
C SER A 2 2.61 4.50 -66.42
N GLY A 3 3.36 4.42 -65.31
CA GLY A 3 2.79 4.20 -64.01
C GLY A 3 2.15 5.49 -63.51
N SER A 4 0.85 5.61 -63.62
CA SER A 4 0.09 6.73 -63.01
C SER A 4 0.17 6.65 -61.51
N ASN A 5 1.04 7.49 -60.95
CA ASN A 5 0.95 7.86 -59.54
C ASN A 5 -0.40 8.55 -59.36
N GLY A 6 -1.40 7.84 -58.85
CA GLY A 6 -2.69 8.39 -58.53
C GLY A 6 -2.54 9.54 -57.53
N MET A 7 -2.57 10.78 -58.05
CA MET A 7 -2.73 11.94 -57.17
C MET A 7 -4.08 11.80 -56.49
N HIS A 8 -4.06 11.55 -55.17
CA HIS A 8 -5.22 11.71 -54.34
C HIS A 8 -5.68 13.17 -54.42
N THR A 9 -6.72 13.42 -55.18
CA THR A 9 -7.26 14.76 -55.41
C THR A 9 -8.43 15.10 -54.50
N GLY A 10 -8.77 14.16 -53.60
CA GLY A 10 -9.87 14.30 -52.65
C GLY A 10 -9.52 15.17 -51.44
N THR A 11 -10.56 15.73 -50.83
CA THR A 11 -10.49 16.41 -49.56
C THR A 11 -11.28 15.64 -48.48
N VAL A 12 -10.81 15.66 -47.26
CA VAL A 12 -11.44 15.06 -46.11
C VAL A 12 -11.75 16.14 -45.08
N THR A 13 -12.99 16.23 -44.64
CA THR A 13 -13.35 17.07 -43.48
C THR A 13 -13.03 16.30 -42.20
N LEU A 14 -12.15 16.84 -41.40
CA LEU A 14 -11.72 16.17 -40.14
C LEU A 14 -12.87 16.10 -39.15
N PRO A 15 -13.25 14.91 -38.68
CA PRO A 15 -14.19 14.80 -37.57
C PRO A 15 -13.49 15.10 -36.24
N ASN A 16 -14.26 15.16 -35.18
CA ASN A 16 -13.70 15.13 -33.84
C ASN A 16 -13.29 13.69 -33.47
N PHE A 17 -11.99 13.47 -33.34
CA PHE A 17 -11.41 12.18 -32.92
C PHE A 17 -11.26 12.05 -31.41
N VAL A 18 -11.27 13.16 -30.64
CA VAL A 18 -11.14 13.11 -29.18
C VAL A 18 -12.28 12.29 -28.57
N GLY A 19 -11.91 11.39 -27.67
CA GLY A 19 -12.82 10.45 -27.04
C GLY A 19 -13.07 9.16 -27.82
N LYS A 20 -12.50 9.01 -29.03
CA LYS A 20 -12.61 7.79 -29.85
C LYS A 20 -11.42 6.86 -29.62
N ASN A 21 -11.61 5.57 -29.87
CA ASN A 21 -10.54 4.58 -29.85
C ASN A 21 -9.64 4.74 -31.07
N ILE A 22 -8.32 4.79 -30.85
CA ILE A 22 -7.33 5.02 -31.93
C ILE A 22 -7.35 3.92 -32.98
N VAL A 23 -7.45 2.65 -32.58
CA VAL A 23 -7.46 1.50 -33.51
C VAL A 23 -8.63 1.61 -34.50
N GLN A 24 -9.80 1.99 -33.99
CA GLN A 24 -10.97 2.18 -34.84
C GLN A 24 -10.79 3.37 -35.80
N VAL A 25 -10.23 4.49 -35.30
CA VAL A 25 -9.97 5.68 -36.13
C VAL A 25 -8.96 5.40 -37.23
N GLU A 26 -7.87 4.71 -36.92
CA GLU A 26 -6.88 4.29 -37.92
C GLU A 26 -7.50 3.39 -38.98
N GLN A 27 -8.34 2.44 -38.58
CA GLN A 27 -9.02 1.52 -39.50
C GLN A 27 -10.00 2.26 -40.43
N ASP A 28 -10.80 3.20 -39.90
CA ASP A 28 -11.83 3.91 -40.62
C ASP A 28 -11.22 4.93 -41.64
N TYR A 29 -10.03 5.43 -41.35
CA TYR A 29 -9.39 6.50 -42.14
C TYR A 29 -8.06 6.09 -42.81
N LYS A 30 -7.66 4.80 -42.75
CA LYS A 30 -6.39 4.27 -43.27
C LYS A 30 -6.03 4.71 -44.70
N ASP A 31 -7.04 4.87 -45.57
CA ASP A 31 -6.84 5.20 -46.99
C ASP A 31 -6.99 6.72 -47.26
N LYS A 32 -7.38 7.50 -46.24
CA LYS A 32 -7.70 8.93 -46.37
C LYS A 32 -6.77 9.84 -45.58
N LEU A 33 -6.30 9.40 -44.43
CA LEU A 33 -5.49 10.19 -43.51
C LEU A 33 -4.27 9.38 -43.06
N LYS A 34 -3.25 10.11 -42.64
CA LYS A 34 -2.13 9.57 -41.86
C LYS A 34 -2.21 10.10 -40.44
N PHE A 35 -1.70 9.38 -39.48
CA PHE A 35 -1.71 9.79 -38.09
C PHE A 35 -0.28 9.84 -37.55
N ASP A 36 0.02 10.93 -36.86
CA ASP A 36 1.23 11.10 -36.03
C ASP A 36 0.77 11.01 -34.58
N ILE A 37 1.12 9.89 -33.93
CA ILE A 37 0.57 9.50 -32.64
C ILE A 37 1.62 9.67 -31.57
N THR A 38 1.29 10.44 -30.53
CA THR A 38 2.03 10.52 -29.27
C THR A 38 1.20 9.85 -28.18
N GLU A 39 1.84 9.05 -27.35
CA GLU A 39 1.16 8.39 -26.23
C GLU A 39 1.55 9.04 -24.90
N GLU A 40 0.58 9.24 -24.01
CA GLU A 40 0.79 9.77 -22.66
C GLU A 40 -0.11 9.08 -21.62
N TYR A 41 0.35 9.03 -20.38
CA TYR A 41 -0.51 8.56 -19.28
C TYR A 41 -1.61 9.60 -19.02
N ASN A 42 -2.83 9.12 -18.79
CA ASN A 42 -4.00 9.95 -18.55
C ASN A 42 -4.95 9.31 -17.56
N ASP A 43 -5.38 10.08 -16.54
CA ASP A 43 -6.26 9.57 -15.48
C ASP A 43 -7.75 9.63 -15.83
N GLN A 44 -8.10 10.40 -16.87
CA GLN A 44 -9.49 10.63 -17.28
C GLN A 44 -9.93 9.77 -18.46
N TYR A 45 -8.98 9.28 -19.25
CA TYR A 45 -9.25 8.47 -20.44
C TYR A 45 -8.59 7.10 -20.31
N ASP A 46 -9.34 6.06 -20.65
CA ASP A 46 -8.83 4.70 -20.73
C ASP A 46 -7.75 4.55 -21.80
N GLU A 47 -6.97 3.49 -21.70
CA GLU A 47 -5.93 3.15 -22.68
C GLU A 47 -6.51 3.05 -24.11
N GLY A 48 -5.80 3.61 -25.08
CA GLY A 48 -6.20 3.60 -26.49
C GLY A 48 -7.20 4.66 -26.88
N ILE A 49 -7.65 5.52 -25.97
CA ILE A 49 -8.57 6.61 -26.27
C ILE A 49 -7.78 7.88 -26.63
N ILE A 50 -8.20 8.55 -27.71
CA ILE A 50 -7.61 9.81 -28.17
C ILE A 50 -7.98 10.93 -27.21
N THR A 51 -6.98 11.59 -26.64
CA THR A 51 -7.13 12.68 -25.67
C THR A 51 -7.01 14.07 -26.29
N PHE A 52 -6.27 14.16 -27.37
CA PHE A 52 -6.01 15.42 -28.05
C PHE A 52 -5.92 15.23 -29.57
N GLN A 53 -6.35 16.24 -30.31
CA GLN A 53 -6.29 16.34 -31.78
C GLN A 53 -5.65 17.68 -32.14
N GLY A 54 -4.53 17.66 -32.86
CA GLY A 54 -3.77 18.87 -33.20
C GLY A 54 -4.44 19.77 -34.22
N GLN A 55 -5.28 19.21 -35.11
CA GLN A 55 -6.03 19.96 -36.10
C GLN A 55 -7.50 19.99 -35.71
N ALA A 56 -8.11 21.15 -35.79
CA ALA A 56 -9.51 21.34 -35.39
C ALA A 56 -10.47 20.46 -36.23
N ALA A 57 -11.47 19.91 -35.57
CA ALA A 57 -12.60 19.24 -36.22
C ALA A 57 -13.32 20.24 -37.14
N GLY A 58 -13.85 19.75 -38.25
CA GLY A 58 -14.49 20.57 -39.30
C GLY A 58 -13.52 21.16 -40.33
N LYS A 59 -12.18 21.07 -40.10
CA LYS A 59 -11.20 21.53 -41.07
C LYS A 59 -11.15 20.58 -42.27
N SER A 60 -11.16 21.14 -43.48
CA SER A 60 -10.96 20.38 -44.71
C SER A 60 -9.48 20.26 -45.02
N VAL A 61 -8.99 19.04 -45.23
CA VAL A 61 -7.61 18.72 -45.54
C VAL A 61 -7.53 17.83 -46.77
N LYS A 62 -6.37 17.77 -47.44
CA LYS A 62 -6.16 16.87 -48.57
C LYS A 62 -6.08 15.43 -48.10
N GLU A 63 -6.50 14.47 -48.88
CA GLU A 63 -6.24 13.06 -48.64
C GLU A 63 -4.73 12.81 -48.47
N GLY A 64 -4.36 11.93 -47.54
CA GLY A 64 -2.97 11.66 -47.12
C GLY A 64 -2.39 12.70 -46.16
N PHE A 65 -3.17 13.68 -45.71
CA PHE A 65 -2.76 14.64 -44.68
C PHE A 65 -2.49 13.92 -43.35
N THR A 66 -1.44 14.35 -42.66
CA THR A 66 -1.07 13.78 -41.35
C THR A 66 -1.76 14.57 -40.24
N VAL A 67 -2.58 13.89 -39.46
CA VAL A 67 -3.25 14.42 -38.27
C VAL A 67 -2.45 14.04 -37.05
N THR A 68 -2.10 15.01 -36.22
CA THR A 68 -1.42 14.75 -34.92
C THR A 68 -2.45 14.41 -33.89
N LEU A 69 -2.24 13.27 -33.20
CA LEU A 69 -3.11 12.78 -32.14
C LEU A 69 -2.30 12.46 -30.89
N THR A 70 -2.87 12.70 -29.72
CA THR A 70 -2.38 12.16 -28.48
C THR A 70 -3.34 11.07 -27.99
N VAL A 71 -2.79 9.93 -27.59
CA VAL A 71 -3.54 8.75 -27.16
C VAL A 71 -3.21 8.42 -25.72
N SER A 72 -4.23 8.11 -24.94
CA SER A 72 -4.07 7.69 -23.54
C SER A 72 -3.40 6.32 -23.44
N LYS A 73 -2.42 6.21 -22.54
CA LYS A 73 -1.86 4.94 -22.03
C LYS A 73 -2.62 4.44 -20.78
N GLY A 74 -3.76 5.06 -20.46
CA GLY A 74 -4.44 4.84 -19.19
C GLY A 74 -3.69 5.42 -18.00
N LYS A 75 -4.07 5.00 -16.80
CA LYS A 75 -3.44 5.47 -15.57
C LYS A 75 -2.02 4.93 -15.43
N LYS A 76 -1.10 5.78 -14.97
CA LYS A 76 0.24 5.32 -14.63
C LYS A 76 0.18 4.40 -13.42
N MET A 77 0.63 3.16 -13.56
CA MET A 77 0.63 2.15 -12.51
C MET A 77 2.00 2.03 -11.87
N ALA A 78 2.03 1.68 -10.59
CA ALA A 78 3.23 1.32 -9.85
C ALA A 78 2.98 0.06 -9.02
N THR A 79 4.02 -0.73 -8.79
CA THR A 79 3.97 -1.94 -7.95
C THR A 79 4.28 -1.56 -6.51
N ILE A 80 3.49 -2.06 -5.56
CA ILE A 80 3.74 -1.87 -4.13
C ILE A 80 4.96 -2.70 -3.73
N PRO A 81 6.05 -2.07 -3.27
CA PRO A 81 7.24 -2.80 -2.86
C PRO A 81 7.03 -3.50 -1.52
N ASP A 82 7.83 -4.56 -1.25
CA ASP A 82 7.77 -5.26 0.04
C ASP A 82 8.44 -4.43 1.13
N MET A 83 7.66 -4.11 2.16
CA MET A 83 8.05 -3.30 3.31
C MET A 83 8.11 -4.08 4.62
N VAL A 84 7.75 -5.37 4.62
CA VAL A 84 7.68 -6.18 5.85
C VAL A 84 9.03 -6.20 6.57
N LYS A 85 9.00 -5.97 7.89
CA LYS A 85 10.17 -5.88 8.78
C LYS A 85 11.13 -4.72 8.53
N LYS A 86 10.85 -3.82 7.58
CA LYS A 86 11.58 -2.55 7.47
C LYS A 86 11.15 -1.57 8.56
N ASP A 87 12.00 -0.61 8.88
CA ASP A 87 11.62 0.51 9.73
C ASP A 87 10.45 1.29 9.12
N GLY A 88 9.47 1.66 9.93
CA GLY A 88 8.24 2.31 9.48
C GLY A 88 8.46 3.66 8.81
N THR A 89 9.51 4.40 9.18
CA THR A 89 9.85 5.70 8.56
C THR A 89 10.51 5.50 7.20
N VAL A 90 11.41 4.51 7.10
CA VAL A 90 12.07 4.13 5.85
C VAL A 90 11.02 3.61 4.85
N ALA A 91 10.15 2.72 5.30
CA ALA A 91 9.07 2.16 4.47
C ALA A 91 8.11 3.24 3.94
N GLU A 92 7.74 4.21 4.78
CA GLU A 92 6.92 5.35 4.37
C GLU A 92 7.60 6.15 3.26
N SER A 93 8.91 6.42 3.41
CA SER A 93 9.70 7.16 2.41
C SER A 93 9.80 6.41 1.09
N GLU A 94 10.05 5.10 1.13
CA GLU A 94 10.14 4.26 -0.07
C GLU A 94 8.80 4.15 -0.81
N LEU A 95 7.69 4.01 -0.09
CA LEU A 95 6.35 4.00 -0.70
C LEU A 95 6.00 5.34 -1.36
N LYS A 96 6.35 6.46 -0.72
CA LYS A 96 6.18 7.80 -1.31
C LYS A 96 7.05 7.98 -2.56
N ALA A 97 8.29 7.50 -2.53
CA ALA A 97 9.18 7.52 -3.69
C ALA A 97 8.65 6.66 -4.85
N ALA A 98 7.95 5.56 -4.55
CA ALA A 98 7.25 4.75 -5.55
C ALA A 98 5.97 5.41 -6.10
N GLY A 99 5.58 6.58 -5.57
CA GLY A 99 4.46 7.39 -6.05
C GLY A 99 3.14 7.15 -5.33
N PHE A 100 3.15 6.49 -4.17
CA PHE A 100 1.94 6.24 -3.37
C PHE A 100 1.73 7.31 -2.28
N MET A 101 0.48 7.54 -1.92
CA MET A 101 0.13 8.21 -0.68
C MET A 101 0.14 7.19 0.46
N VAL A 102 0.67 7.58 1.64
CA VAL A 102 0.84 6.63 2.76
C VAL A 102 0.03 7.07 3.96
N VAL A 103 -0.72 6.14 4.52
CA VAL A 103 -1.42 6.28 5.81
C VAL A 103 -0.85 5.27 6.78
N LYS A 104 -0.16 5.73 7.83
CA LYS A 104 0.39 4.87 8.89
C LYS A 104 -0.70 4.48 9.88
N ARG A 105 -0.66 3.23 10.33
CA ARG A 105 -1.51 2.67 11.38
C ARG A 105 -0.66 1.81 12.29
N ASP A 106 -0.78 2.03 13.57
CA ASP A 106 -0.09 1.23 14.57
C ASP A 106 -0.95 0.03 14.99
N ILE A 107 -0.34 -1.15 15.03
CA ILE A 107 -0.98 -2.39 15.46
C ILE A 107 -0.07 -3.17 16.41
N TRP A 108 -0.67 -3.96 17.27
CA TRP A 108 0.10 -4.89 18.10
C TRP A 108 0.55 -6.10 17.28
N SER A 109 1.75 -6.60 17.55
CA SER A 109 2.29 -7.81 16.92
C SER A 109 3.20 -8.56 17.89
N GLU A 110 2.96 -9.85 18.05
CA GLU A 110 3.81 -10.72 18.86
C GLU A 110 5.12 -11.09 18.16
N ASP A 111 5.10 -11.09 16.80
CA ASP A 111 6.20 -11.59 15.97
C ASP A 111 7.11 -10.48 15.43
N ILE A 112 6.64 -9.24 15.41
CA ILE A 112 7.34 -8.12 14.81
C ILE A 112 7.65 -7.05 15.86
N ALA A 113 8.93 -6.71 15.99
CA ALA A 113 9.38 -5.72 16.96
C ALA A 113 8.73 -4.34 16.73
N SER A 114 8.58 -3.58 17.80
CA SER A 114 8.04 -2.21 17.74
C SER A 114 8.82 -1.34 16.76
N GLY A 115 8.11 -0.52 15.99
CA GLY A 115 8.66 0.36 14.95
C GLY A 115 8.83 -0.27 13.57
N LEU A 116 8.73 -1.60 13.45
CA LEU A 116 8.88 -2.29 12.18
C LEU A 116 7.53 -2.54 11.50
N VAL A 117 7.55 -2.60 10.18
CA VAL A 117 6.36 -2.84 9.36
C VAL A 117 5.88 -4.27 9.49
N VAL A 118 4.59 -4.43 9.77
CA VAL A 118 3.90 -5.72 9.81
C VAL A 118 3.37 -6.09 8.43
N LYS A 119 2.72 -5.14 7.75
CA LYS A 119 2.14 -5.33 6.42
C LYS A 119 1.81 -4.00 5.76
N THR A 120 1.56 -4.06 4.47
CA THR A 120 0.88 -2.99 3.72
C THR A 120 -0.49 -3.46 3.26
N GLN A 121 -1.37 -2.53 2.98
CA GLN A 121 -2.65 -2.78 2.35
C GLN A 121 -2.94 -1.66 1.34
N PRO A 122 -3.01 -1.95 0.04
CA PRO A 122 -2.90 -3.27 -0.60
C PRO A 122 -1.56 -3.98 -0.35
N ALA A 123 -1.48 -5.28 -0.71
CA ALA A 123 -0.32 -6.11 -0.42
C ALA A 123 0.89 -5.79 -1.32
N ALA A 124 2.08 -6.15 -0.88
CA ALA A 124 3.28 -6.09 -1.70
C ALA A 124 3.13 -6.92 -2.98
N GLY A 125 3.66 -6.42 -4.09
CA GLY A 125 3.56 -7.02 -5.41
C GLY A 125 2.31 -6.66 -6.21
N GLU A 126 1.28 -6.11 -5.59
CA GLU A 126 0.11 -5.61 -6.30
C GLU A 126 0.39 -4.31 -7.04
N GLN A 127 -0.29 -4.10 -8.17
CA GLN A 127 -0.17 -2.89 -8.98
C GLN A 127 -1.36 -1.96 -8.73
N TYR A 128 -1.05 -0.71 -8.44
CA TYR A 128 -2.05 0.35 -8.25
C TYR A 128 -1.64 1.62 -8.96
N ALA A 129 -2.62 2.47 -9.24
CA ALA A 129 -2.36 3.76 -9.85
C ALA A 129 -1.43 4.60 -8.97
N VAL A 130 -0.48 5.30 -9.59
CA VAL A 130 0.34 6.32 -8.92
C VAL A 130 -0.59 7.34 -8.25
N GLY A 131 -0.32 7.69 -6.99
CA GLY A 131 -1.21 8.52 -6.17
C GLY A 131 -2.25 7.74 -5.35
N ALA A 132 -2.38 6.42 -5.55
CA ALA A 132 -3.24 5.59 -4.70
C ALA A 132 -2.73 5.56 -3.25
N THR A 133 -3.65 5.40 -2.31
CA THR A 133 -3.32 5.34 -0.88
C THR A 133 -2.97 3.92 -0.46
N VAL A 134 -1.82 3.77 0.20
CA VAL A 134 -1.35 2.53 0.82
C VAL A 134 -1.37 2.71 2.33
N ALA A 135 -2.07 1.83 3.03
CA ALA A 135 -2.02 1.75 4.49
C ALA A 135 -0.76 0.98 4.91
N LEU A 136 0.07 1.59 5.74
CA LEU A 136 1.29 1.03 6.29
C LEU A 136 1.06 0.67 7.75
N PHE A 137 1.05 -0.61 8.07
CA PHE A 137 0.83 -1.10 9.43
C PHE A 137 2.16 -1.31 10.14
N VAL A 138 2.39 -0.56 11.20
CA VAL A 138 3.62 -0.57 12.00
C VAL A 138 3.37 -1.22 13.34
N SER A 139 4.27 -2.10 13.75
CA SER A 139 4.18 -2.80 15.04
C SER A 139 4.38 -1.87 16.21
N LYS A 140 3.56 -2.05 17.24
CA LYS A 140 3.78 -1.54 18.61
C LYS A 140 4.60 -2.51 19.48
N GLY A 141 4.94 -3.68 18.94
CA GLY A 141 5.43 -4.80 19.70
C GLY A 141 4.29 -5.66 20.25
N PRO A 142 4.62 -6.62 21.15
CA PRO A 142 3.63 -7.47 21.78
C PRO A 142 2.71 -6.69 22.71
N VAL A 143 1.51 -7.21 22.93
CA VAL A 143 0.61 -6.65 23.93
C VAL A 143 1.22 -6.88 25.30
N GLU A 144 1.61 -5.82 25.98
CA GLU A 144 2.04 -5.89 27.37
C GLU A 144 0.83 -6.24 28.25
N THR A 145 0.72 -7.50 28.62
CA THR A 145 -0.24 -7.93 29.64
C THR A 145 0.37 -7.67 31.01
N ARG A 146 0.13 -6.49 31.57
CA ARG A 146 0.51 -6.21 32.95
C ARG A 146 -0.45 -6.95 33.90
N VAL A 147 0.13 -7.70 34.84
CA VAL A 147 -0.61 -8.46 35.82
C VAL A 147 -0.42 -7.82 37.19
N LYS A 148 -1.52 -7.65 37.92
CA LYS A 148 -1.48 -7.13 39.27
C LYS A 148 -0.97 -8.20 40.21
N VAL A 149 0.06 -7.89 40.99
CA VAL A 149 0.64 -8.80 42.00
C VAL A 149 -0.35 -9.00 43.16
N PRO A 150 -0.76 -10.24 43.44
CA PRO A 150 -1.64 -10.51 44.56
C PRO A 150 -0.87 -10.50 45.87
N SER A 151 -1.56 -10.30 47.00
CA SER A 151 -1.01 -10.51 48.35
C SER A 151 -0.88 -11.99 48.65
N VAL A 152 0.34 -12.42 48.96
CA VAL A 152 0.62 -13.81 49.29
C VAL A 152 1.20 -13.98 50.70
N VAL A 153 1.48 -12.89 51.39
CA VAL A 153 1.95 -12.88 52.77
C VAL A 153 0.92 -13.54 53.71
N GLY A 154 1.36 -14.41 54.57
CA GLY A 154 0.50 -15.18 55.47
C GLY A 154 -0.09 -16.48 54.90
N LEU A 155 0.00 -16.68 53.57
CA LEU A 155 -0.45 -17.94 52.95
C LEU A 155 0.60 -19.03 53.13
N THR A 156 0.18 -20.30 53.03
CA THR A 156 1.15 -21.41 52.90
C THR A 156 1.88 -21.30 51.57
N GLU A 157 3.09 -21.81 51.48
CA GLU A 157 3.89 -21.82 50.24
C GLU A 157 3.10 -22.37 49.06
N GLU A 158 2.43 -23.51 49.20
CA GLU A 158 1.63 -24.13 48.14
C GLU A 158 0.54 -23.21 47.63
N LYS A 159 -0.20 -22.52 48.54
CA LYS A 159 -1.28 -21.59 48.19
C LYS A 159 -0.72 -20.33 47.52
N ALA A 160 0.42 -19.83 48.02
CA ALA A 160 1.06 -18.64 47.42
C ALA A 160 1.55 -18.93 46.01
N VAL A 161 2.23 -20.05 45.78
CA VAL A 161 2.70 -20.45 44.44
C VAL A 161 1.53 -20.66 43.48
N ALA A 162 0.44 -21.34 43.94
CA ALA A 162 -0.75 -21.56 43.15
C ALA A 162 -1.39 -20.22 42.74
N MET A 163 -1.57 -19.27 43.68
CA MET A 163 -2.15 -17.96 43.43
C MET A 163 -1.32 -17.12 42.46
N LEU A 164 0.00 -17.11 42.58
CA LEU A 164 0.89 -16.43 41.65
C LEU A 164 0.79 -17.05 40.25
N LYS A 165 0.75 -18.36 40.13
CA LYS A 165 0.62 -19.07 38.85
C LYS A 165 -0.73 -18.81 38.17
N GLU A 166 -1.84 -18.80 38.91
CA GLU A 166 -3.16 -18.44 38.41
C GLU A 166 -3.16 -17.01 37.80
N ASN A 167 -2.39 -16.11 38.41
CA ASN A 167 -2.19 -14.74 37.92
C ASN A 167 -1.06 -14.65 36.86
N LYS A 168 -0.62 -15.77 36.30
CA LYS A 168 0.44 -15.82 35.25
C LYS A 168 1.81 -15.30 35.74
N LEU A 169 2.03 -15.27 37.05
CA LEU A 169 3.29 -14.88 37.65
C LEU A 169 4.14 -16.13 38.01
N LYS A 170 5.45 -15.97 37.97
CA LYS A 170 6.39 -17.00 38.45
C LYS A 170 6.72 -16.70 39.88
N ALA A 171 6.71 -17.73 40.73
CA ALA A 171 7.18 -17.66 42.10
C ALA A 171 8.65 -18.11 42.18
N GLU A 172 9.48 -17.36 42.88
CA GLU A 172 10.77 -17.78 43.35
C GLU A 172 10.68 -17.84 44.87
N VAL A 173 10.88 -19.03 45.45
CA VAL A 173 10.73 -19.25 46.89
C VAL A 173 12.12 -19.31 47.53
N LYS A 174 12.34 -18.49 48.57
CA LYS A 174 13.52 -18.50 49.41
C LYS A 174 13.11 -18.88 50.82
N GLU A 175 13.67 -19.97 51.36
CA GLU A 175 13.46 -20.34 52.74
C GLU A 175 14.40 -19.55 53.66
N ILE A 176 13.84 -18.96 54.70
CA ILE A 176 14.60 -18.24 55.74
C ILE A 176 14.20 -18.70 57.11
N GLU A 177 15.13 -18.64 58.05
CA GLU A 177 14.86 -18.92 59.47
C GLU A 177 14.08 -17.74 60.08
N HIS A 178 12.92 -18.06 60.66
CA HIS A 178 12.07 -17.08 61.30
C HIS A 178 11.32 -17.70 62.49
N GLU A 179 11.12 -16.93 63.57
CA GLU A 179 10.46 -17.43 64.81
C GLU A 179 8.93 -17.59 64.65
N GLY A 180 8.37 -17.32 63.44
CA GLY A 180 6.96 -17.43 63.15
C GLY A 180 6.50 -18.81 62.69
N ASP A 181 5.29 -18.88 62.13
CA ASP A 181 4.67 -20.11 61.62
C ASP A 181 5.48 -20.74 60.47
N LYS A 182 5.95 -21.95 60.67
CA LYS A 182 6.68 -22.69 59.65
C LYS A 182 5.84 -22.95 58.40
N GLY A 183 6.42 -22.77 57.23
CA GLY A 183 5.79 -23.04 55.92
C GLY A 183 4.80 -21.97 55.45
N LYS A 184 4.86 -20.78 56.04
CA LYS A 184 4.10 -19.62 55.58
C LYS A 184 4.99 -18.57 54.94
N VAL A 185 4.45 -17.84 53.99
CA VAL A 185 5.09 -16.67 53.37
C VAL A 185 5.09 -15.53 54.37
N ILE A 186 6.26 -15.04 54.72
CA ILE A 186 6.42 -13.93 55.68
C ILE A 186 6.68 -12.60 54.97
N GLU A 187 7.21 -12.65 53.79
CA GLU A 187 7.54 -11.46 52.98
C GLU A 187 7.39 -11.76 51.49
N GLN A 188 7.07 -10.75 50.67
CA GLN A 188 7.13 -10.79 49.23
C GLN A 188 7.93 -9.56 48.71
N ASP A 189 8.90 -9.80 47.83
CA ASP A 189 9.81 -8.76 47.34
C ASP A 189 9.08 -7.71 46.46
N THR A 190 8.01 -8.12 45.79
CA THR A 190 7.19 -7.20 44.99
C THR A 190 5.87 -6.95 45.70
N ASP A 191 5.59 -5.69 46.01
CA ASP A 191 4.40 -5.30 46.77
C ASP A 191 3.12 -5.71 46.09
N GLU A 192 2.10 -6.11 46.91
CA GLU A 192 0.76 -6.37 46.44
C GLU A 192 0.20 -5.13 45.72
N GLY A 193 -0.59 -5.37 44.67
CA GLY A 193 -1.19 -4.27 43.88
C GLY A 193 -0.28 -3.65 42.86
N THR A 194 1.04 -3.96 42.86
CA THR A 194 1.97 -3.55 41.81
C THR A 194 1.61 -4.23 40.48
N TYR A 195 1.77 -3.55 39.37
CA TYR A 195 1.61 -4.12 38.03
C TYR A 195 2.98 -4.52 37.47
N VAL A 196 3.15 -5.77 37.10
CA VAL A 196 4.36 -6.33 36.49
C VAL A 196 4.06 -6.96 35.14
#